data_565917c017f38d94c18acb71e9c073bc
#
_entry.id   565917c017f38d94c18acb71e9c073bc
#
_cell.length_a   1.000
_cell.length_b   1.000
_cell.length_c   1.000
_cell.angle_alpha   90.00
_cell.angle_beta   90.00
_cell.angle_gamma   90.00
#
_symmetry.space_group_name_H-M   'P 1'
#
loop_
_entity.id
_entity.type
_entity.pdbx_description
1 polymer ?
#
loop_
_entity_poly.entity_id
_entity_poly.type
_entity_poly.pdbx_seq_one_letter_code
_entity_poly.pdbx_strand_id
1 'polypeptide(L)'
;YYQYTNNNFFTKAYQQGNGGAFNTNRAASFNNTKTTQYTTNAFLQFTKSFKGHTVTALAGGEFYDFKNYVNSGFSQGAPTDLIPWLTASTPPSVQGTTIVNPAGASSNFNQWERITSAIVRVKKKKKNRYLLTGVVRVDGSSRLKKGNYYGTFPGVSVGWNLHNENFYQGTFISKYLSS
;
A
#
# COMPACT_ATOMS: atom_id res chain seq x y z
N TYR A 1 -0.36 -10.29 -2.31
CA TYR A 1 0.65 -9.85 -3.26
C TYR A 1 2.04 -10.04 -2.67
N TYR A 2 2.93 -10.64 -3.43
CA TYR A 2 4.34 -10.87 -3.09
C TYR A 2 5.19 -10.42 -4.28
N GLN A 3 6.19 -9.57 -4.04
CA GLN A 3 7.15 -9.12 -5.03
C GLN A 3 8.57 -9.25 -4.48
N TYR A 4 9.44 -9.81 -5.29
CA TYR A 4 10.87 -9.86 -5.03
C TYR A 4 11.60 -9.23 -6.20
N THR A 5 12.43 -8.23 -5.93
CA THR A 5 13.25 -7.54 -6.92
C THR A 5 14.72 -7.69 -6.53
N ASN A 6 15.52 -8.19 -7.46
CA ASN A 6 16.95 -8.37 -7.28
C ASN A 6 17.69 -7.62 -8.38
N ASN A 7 18.49 -6.63 -8.01
CA ASN A 7 19.32 -5.84 -8.91
C ASN A 7 20.78 -6.04 -8.54
N ASN A 8 21.56 -6.56 -9.48
CA ASN A 8 23.01 -6.74 -9.34
C ASN A 8 23.71 -5.92 -10.41
N PHE A 9 24.69 -5.13 -10.00
CA PHE A 9 25.49 -4.30 -10.89
C PHE A 9 26.97 -4.60 -10.68
N PHE A 10 27.70 -4.69 -11.79
CA PHE A 10 29.16 -4.82 -11.79
C PHE A 10 29.76 -3.84 -12.79
N THR A 11 30.66 -3.01 -12.33
CA THR A 11 31.44 -2.08 -13.16
C THR A 11 32.83 -2.65 -13.38
N LYS A 12 33.15 -2.97 -14.65
CA LYS A 12 34.48 -3.41 -15.07
C LYS A 12 35.46 -2.24 -15.11
N ALA A 13 36.76 -2.57 -15.14
CA ALA A 13 37.78 -1.58 -15.44
C ALA A 13 37.57 -1.02 -16.85
N TYR A 14 37.72 0.27 -17.04
CA TYR A 14 37.55 0.93 -18.34
C TYR A 14 38.50 2.13 -18.49
N GLN A 15 38.76 2.50 -19.73
CA GLN A 15 39.50 3.71 -20.08
C GLN A 15 38.52 4.81 -20.51
N GLN A 16 38.65 5.98 -19.91
CA GLN A 16 37.75 7.12 -20.14
C GLN A 16 38.25 7.91 -21.37
N GLY A 17 37.70 7.62 -22.54
CA GLY A 17 38.03 8.28 -23.80
C GLY A 17 39.41 7.90 -24.36
N ASN A 18 39.76 8.45 -25.57
CA ASN A 18 41.06 8.25 -26.18
C ASN A 18 42.12 9.08 -25.42
N GLY A 19 43.05 8.40 -24.75
CA GLY A 19 44.14 9.02 -23.98
C GLY A 19 43.77 9.42 -22.54
N GLY A 20 42.55 9.14 -22.05
CA GLY A 20 42.18 9.36 -20.68
C GLY A 20 42.80 8.35 -19.70
N ALA A 21 42.72 8.67 -18.38
CA ALA A 21 43.20 7.79 -17.35
C ALA A 21 42.42 6.48 -17.32
N PHE A 22 43.11 5.37 -17.12
CA PHE A 22 42.46 4.06 -16.99
C PHE A 22 41.82 3.93 -15.59
N ASN A 23 40.50 3.77 -15.54
CA ASN A 23 39.81 3.55 -14.30
C ASN A 23 39.85 2.05 -13.94
N THR A 24 40.58 1.74 -12.89
CA THR A 24 40.70 0.37 -12.37
C THR A 24 39.73 0.05 -11.29
N ASN A 25 38.85 1.00 -10.92
CA ASN A 25 37.88 0.82 -9.87
C ASN A 25 36.76 -0.13 -10.30
N ARG A 26 36.89 -1.39 -9.93
CA ARG A 26 35.89 -2.42 -10.14
C ARG A 26 34.94 -2.42 -8.96
N ALA A 27 33.68 -2.14 -9.20
CA ALA A 27 32.66 -2.07 -8.16
C ALA A 27 31.57 -3.10 -8.40
N ALA A 28 31.11 -3.73 -7.34
CA ALA A 28 29.94 -4.60 -7.34
C ALA A 28 28.92 -4.10 -6.34
N SER A 29 27.67 -4.10 -6.70
CA SER A 29 26.57 -3.77 -5.80
C SER A 29 25.37 -4.68 -6.04
N PHE A 30 24.61 -4.91 -4.98
CA PHE A 30 23.29 -5.53 -5.08
C PHE A 30 22.26 -4.75 -4.28
N ASN A 31 21.01 -4.83 -4.71
CA ASN A 31 19.87 -4.31 -3.98
C ASN A 31 18.70 -5.30 -4.13
N ASN A 32 18.33 -5.93 -3.04
CA ASN A 32 17.23 -6.87 -2.98
C ASN A 32 16.08 -6.26 -2.20
N THR A 33 14.94 -6.10 -2.86
CA THR A 33 13.71 -5.61 -2.23
C THR A 33 12.68 -6.72 -2.19
N LYS A 34 12.17 -7.01 -1.00
CA LYS A 34 11.09 -7.94 -0.76
C LYS A 34 9.86 -7.20 -0.24
N THR A 35 8.81 -7.17 -1.04
CA THR A 35 7.52 -6.58 -0.66
C THR A 35 6.50 -7.69 -0.45
N THR A 36 5.82 -7.65 0.68
CA THR A 36 4.74 -8.58 1.03
C THR A 36 3.52 -7.77 1.43
N GLN A 37 2.39 -8.07 0.81
CA GLN A 37 1.11 -7.41 1.08
C GLN A 37 0.00 -8.43 1.19
N TYR A 38 -0.75 -8.37 2.28
CA TYR A 38 -1.95 -9.17 2.51
C TYR A 38 -3.15 -8.25 2.71
N THR A 39 -4.22 -8.53 1.97
CA THR A 39 -5.52 -7.90 2.20
C THR A 39 -6.55 -9.01 2.38
N THR A 40 -7.24 -8.99 3.49
CA THR A 40 -8.33 -9.92 3.79
C THR A 40 -9.54 -9.13 4.22
N ASN A 41 -10.71 -9.44 3.65
CA ASN A 41 -11.97 -8.85 4.04
C ASN A 41 -13.07 -9.91 4.16
N ALA A 42 -14.01 -9.65 5.03
CA ALA A 42 -15.20 -10.48 5.20
C ALA A 42 -16.40 -9.60 5.55
N PHE A 43 -17.51 -9.79 4.84
CA PHE A 43 -18.73 -9.04 5.01
C PHE A 43 -19.93 -9.97 5.05
N LEU A 44 -20.83 -9.72 6.00
CA LEU A 44 -22.12 -10.35 6.12
C LEU A 44 -23.20 -9.32 5.81
N GLN A 45 -24.13 -9.67 4.94
CA GLN A 45 -25.27 -8.82 4.61
C GLN A 45 -26.57 -9.58 4.85
N PHE A 46 -27.47 -8.92 5.55
CA PHE A 46 -28.83 -9.41 5.81
C PHE A 46 -29.83 -8.41 5.25
N THR A 47 -30.83 -8.90 4.51
CA THR A 47 -31.89 -8.07 3.95
C THR A 47 -33.25 -8.69 4.28
N LYS A 48 -34.17 -7.89 4.83
CA LYS A 48 -35.54 -8.30 5.12
C LYS A 48 -36.54 -7.24 4.64
N SER A 49 -37.59 -7.68 3.97
CA SER A 49 -38.68 -6.80 3.53
C SER A 49 -39.98 -7.17 4.25
N PHE A 50 -40.71 -6.18 4.75
CA PHE A 50 -41.99 -6.35 5.44
C PHE A 50 -42.87 -5.09 5.31
N LYS A 51 -44.13 -5.25 5.00
CA LYS A 51 -45.14 -4.17 4.95
C LYS A 51 -44.66 -2.89 4.25
N GLY A 52 -43.98 -3.03 3.08
CA GLY A 52 -43.47 -1.88 2.33
C GLY A 52 -42.17 -1.24 2.90
N HIS A 53 -41.57 -1.87 3.88
CA HIS A 53 -40.24 -1.52 4.39
C HIS A 53 -39.22 -2.57 3.95
N THR A 54 -38.03 -2.12 3.56
CA THR A 54 -36.87 -2.99 3.35
C THR A 54 -35.77 -2.50 4.26
N VAL A 55 -35.23 -3.41 5.07
CA VAL A 55 -34.10 -3.16 5.94
C VAL A 55 -32.94 -4.03 5.46
N THR A 56 -31.79 -3.41 5.22
CA THR A 56 -30.54 -4.09 4.90
C THR A 56 -29.51 -3.73 5.95
N ALA A 57 -28.99 -4.73 6.64
CA ALA A 57 -27.87 -4.59 7.58
C ALA A 57 -26.64 -5.24 6.96
N LEU A 58 -25.48 -4.59 7.11
CA LEU A 58 -24.18 -5.09 6.70
C LEU A 58 -23.22 -4.91 7.87
N ALA A 59 -22.47 -5.96 8.16
CA ALA A 59 -21.36 -5.91 9.12
C ALA A 59 -20.17 -6.65 8.52
N GLY A 60 -18.98 -6.15 8.77
CA GLY A 60 -17.77 -6.80 8.28
C GLY A 60 -16.51 -6.08 8.70
N GLY A 61 -15.39 -6.60 8.22
CA GLY A 61 -14.08 -6.04 8.50
C GLY A 61 -13.09 -6.30 7.39
N GLU A 62 -12.02 -5.53 7.44
CA GLU A 62 -10.88 -5.61 6.54
C GLU A 62 -9.59 -5.58 7.35
N PHE A 63 -8.65 -6.39 6.93
CA PHE A 63 -7.29 -6.43 7.47
C PHE A 63 -6.31 -6.24 6.32
N TYR A 64 -5.39 -5.29 6.49
CA TYR A 64 -4.30 -5.01 5.57
C TYR A 64 -2.98 -5.07 6.31
N ASP A 65 -2.00 -5.81 5.79
CA ASP A 65 -0.63 -5.88 6.30
C ASP A 65 0.34 -5.70 5.13
N PHE A 66 1.20 -4.71 5.24
CA PHE A 66 2.24 -4.39 4.26
C PHE A 66 3.61 -4.40 4.92
N LYS A 67 4.56 -5.07 4.28
CA LYS A 67 5.96 -5.14 4.72
C LYS A 67 6.89 -4.97 3.55
N ASN A 68 7.89 -4.13 3.73
CA ASN A 68 8.95 -3.93 2.76
C ASN A 68 10.32 -4.07 3.43
N TYR A 69 11.12 -5.00 2.93
CA TYR A 69 12.48 -5.25 3.37
C TYR A 69 13.43 -4.91 2.23
N VAL A 70 14.51 -4.20 2.54
CA VAL A 70 15.58 -3.88 1.61
C VAL A 70 16.90 -4.38 2.17
N ASN A 71 17.61 -5.20 1.38
CA ASN A 71 18.97 -5.61 1.65
C ASN A 71 19.83 -5.10 0.52
N SER A 72 20.89 -4.37 0.85
CA SER A 72 21.84 -3.84 -0.12
C SER A 72 23.28 -4.08 0.31
N GLY A 73 24.13 -4.22 -0.67
CA GLY A 73 25.56 -4.32 -0.42
C GLY A 73 26.33 -3.68 -1.57
N PHE A 74 27.51 -3.23 -1.23
CA PHE A 74 28.44 -2.57 -2.15
C PHE A 74 29.87 -2.98 -1.80
N SER A 75 30.66 -3.23 -2.83
CA SER A 75 32.10 -3.39 -2.71
C SER A 75 32.83 -2.79 -3.91
N GLN A 76 34.08 -2.41 -3.74
CA GLN A 76 34.93 -1.89 -4.82
C GLN A 76 36.36 -2.38 -4.66
N GLY A 77 37.16 -2.20 -5.71
CA GLY A 77 38.57 -2.59 -5.71
C GLY A 77 38.78 -4.08 -5.95
N ALA A 78 37.90 -4.76 -6.69
CA ALA A 78 38.13 -6.14 -7.08
C ALA A 78 39.42 -6.25 -7.94
N PRO A 79 40.27 -7.27 -7.71
CA PRO A 79 41.56 -7.39 -8.37
C PRO A 79 41.44 -7.70 -9.85
N THR A 80 40.34 -8.26 -10.30
CA THR A 80 40.13 -8.67 -11.69
C THR A 80 38.66 -8.54 -12.10
N ASP A 81 38.41 -8.42 -13.41
CA ASP A 81 37.06 -8.44 -13.99
C ASP A 81 36.41 -9.83 -14.00
N LEU A 82 37.14 -10.86 -13.64
CA LEU A 82 36.65 -12.25 -13.62
C LEU A 82 35.89 -12.58 -12.34
N ILE A 83 35.97 -11.73 -11.33
CA ILE A 83 35.33 -11.94 -10.01
C ILE A 83 34.32 -10.81 -9.72
N PRO A 84 33.13 -10.85 -10.30
CA PRO A 84 32.12 -9.80 -10.17
C PRO A 84 31.31 -9.93 -8.87
N TRP A 85 31.88 -10.45 -7.80
CA TRP A 85 31.20 -10.73 -6.54
C TRP A 85 31.60 -9.73 -5.44
N LEU A 86 30.70 -9.48 -4.52
CA LEU A 86 30.94 -8.60 -3.35
C LEU A 86 32.08 -9.04 -2.44
N THR A 87 32.37 -10.33 -2.41
CA THR A 87 33.47 -10.90 -1.62
C THR A 87 34.87 -10.57 -2.14
N ALA A 88 34.97 -10.04 -3.36
CA ALA A 88 36.25 -9.71 -4.00
C ALA A 88 36.75 -8.29 -3.66
N SER A 89 36.24 -7.68 -2.61
CA SER A 89 36.67 -6.35 -2.19
C SER A 89 38.07 -6.37 -1.58
N THR A 90 38.85 -5.34 -1.85
CA THR A 90 40.09 -5.08 -1.11
C THR A 90 39.82 -4.84 0.38
N PRO A 91 40.69 -5.31 1.26
CA PRO A 91 40.60 -4.99 2.69
C PRO A 91 40.64 -3.47 2.91
N PRO A 92 40.12 -2.97 4.05
CA PRO A 92 40.19 -1.58 4.40
C PRO A 92 41.66 -1.08 4.32
N SER A 93 41.87 0.02 3.64
CA SER A 93 43.16 0.67 3.55
C SER A 93 43.17 1.95 4.39
N VAL A 94 44.32 2.25 4.97
CA VAL A 94 44.54 3.51 5.68
C VAL A 94 45.15 4.50 4.69
N GLN A 95 44.42 5.57 4.38
CA GLN A 95 44.94 6.66 3.57
C GLN A 95 45.12 7.91 4.47
N GLY A 96 46.33 8.14 4.89
CA GLY A 96 46.63 9.13 5.93
C GLY A 96 46.03 8.70 7.28
N THR A 97 45.15 9.54 7.86
CA THR A 97 44.41 9.24 9.10
C THR A 97 43.01 8.66 8.85
N THR A 98 42.63 8.49 7.59
CA THR A 98 41.28 8.04 7.23
C THR A 98 41.27 6.57 6.86
N ILE A 99 40.42 5.78 7.50
CA ILE A 99 40.16 4.39 7.16
C ILE A 99 39.11 4.41 6.00
N VAL A 100 39.53 3.97 4.82
CA VAL A 100 38.63 3.81 3.67
C VAL A 100 38.08 2.38 3.69
N ASN A 101 36.80 2.26 3.87
CA ASN A 101 36.09 0.98 3.86
C ASN A 101 35.49 0.76 2.48
N PRO A 102 36.11 -0.07 1.61
CA PRO A 102 35.66 -0.27 0.22
C PRO A 102 34.43 -1.16 0.10
N ALA A 103 33.90 -1.64 1.20
CA ALA A 103 32.70 -2.50 1.20
C ALA A 103 31.72 -2.12 2.31
N GLY A 104 30.46 -2.24 2.03
CA GLY A 104 29.39 -2.01 2.98
C GLY A 104 28.18 -2.88 2.68
N ALA A 105 27.49 -3.31 3.73
CA ALA A 105 26.22 -4.00 3.60
C ALA A 105 25.22 -3.39 4.56
N SER A 106 24.00 -3.25 4.13
CA SER A 106 22.88 -2.81 4.95
C SER A 106 21.67 -3.70 4.76
N SER A 107 20.95 -3.94 5.85
CA SER A 107 19.68 -4.64 5.85
C SER A 107 18.70 -3.79 6.64
N ASN A 108 17.66 -3.31 5.98
CA ASN A 108 16.67 -2.45 6.58
C ASN A 108 15.26 -3.02 6.44
N PHE A 109 14.55 -3.01 7.57
CA PHE A 109 13.11 -3.10 7.58
C PHE A 109 12.56 -1.71 7.24
N ASN A 110 12.31 -1.49 5.95
CA ASN A 110 12.12 -0.14 5.43
C ASN A 110 10.71 0.40 5.68
N GLN A 111 9.70 -0.46 5.69
CA GLN A 111 8.33 -0.02 5.89
C GLN A 111 7.43 -1.17 6.37
N TRP A 112 6.67 -0.88 7.39
CA TRP A 112 5.61 -1.76 7.88
C TRP A 112 4.36 -0.94 8.15
N GLU A 113 3.24 -1.42 7.64
CA GLU A 113 1.95 -0.82 7.84
C GLU A 113 0.88 -1.88 8.03
N ARG A 114 0.09 -1.72 9.08
CA ARG A 114 -1.07 -2.56 9.35
C ARG A 114 -2.28 -1.69 9.55
N ILE A 115 -3.35 -2.01 8.81
CA ILE A 115 -4.64 -1.36 8.94
C ILE A 115 -5.68 -2.43 9.25
N THR A 116 -6.53 -2.15 10.22
CA THR A 116 -7.67 -3.00 10.58
C THR A 116 -8.91 -2.15 10.60
N SER A 117 -9.94 -2.55 9.87
CA SER A 117 -11.19 -1.80 9.76
C SER A 117 -12.37 -2.69 10.13
N ALA A 118 -13.33 -2.13 10.85
CA ALA A 118 -14.62 -2.74 11.08
C ALA A 118 -15.72 -1.78 10.65
N ILE A 119 -16.77 -2.29 9.99
CA ILE A 119 -17.88 -1.49 9.49
C ILE A 119 -19.21 -2.14 9.84
N VAL A 120 -20.14 -1.32 10.30
CA VAL A 120 -21.55 -1.68 10.43
C VAL A 120 -22.37 -0.62 9.69
N ARG A 121 -23.27 -1.07 8.82
CA ARG A 121 -24.16 -0.20 8.05
C ARG A 121 -25.58 -0.74 8.07
N VAL A 122 -26.55 0.12 8.38
CA VAL A 122 -27.96 -0.20 8.30
C VAL A 122 -28.65 0.76 7.32
N LYS A 123 -29.33 0.20 6.34
CA LYS A 123 -30.16 0.93 5.38
C LYS A 123 -31.61 0.59 5.61
N LYS A 124 -32.47 1.59 5.70
CA LYS A 124 -33.93 1.42 5.76
C LYS A 124 -34.56 2.13 4.58
N LYS A 125 -35.39 1.43 3.82
CA LYS A 125 -36.14 1.93 2.69
C LYS A 125 -37.64 1.75 2.97
N LYS A 126 -38.42 2.80 2.81
CA LYS A 126 -39.88 2.76 3.00
C LYS A 126 -40.57 3.07 1.68
N LYS A 127 -41.43 2.14 1.20
CA LYS A 127 -42.26 2.25 -0.05
C LYS A 127 -41.46 2.77 -1.27
N ASN A 128 -40.18 2.46 -1.35
CA ASN A 128 -39.25 3.01 -2.36
C ASN A 128 -39.15 4.56 -2.42
N ARG A 129 -39.69 5.27 -1.43
CA ARG A 129 -39.71 6.74 -1.37
C ARG A 129 -38.64 7.31 -0.48
N TYR A 130 -38.57 6.83 0.75
CA TYR A 130 -37.67 7.35 1.79
C TYR A 130 -36.55 6.36 2.06
N LEU A 131 -35.32 6.86 2.04
CA LEU A 131 -34.12 6.09 2.36
C LEU A 131 -33.42 6.72 3.55
N LEU A 132 -33.05 5.88 4.49
CA LEU A 132 -32.24 6.26 5.65
C LEU A 132 -31.06 5.29 5.73
N THR A 133 -29.86 5.81 5.84
CA THR A 133 -28.66 4.99 6.05
C THR A 133 -27.91 5.50 7.24
N GLY A 134 -27.58 4.60 8.16
CA GLY A 134 -26.62 4.82 9.23
C GLY A 134 -25.41 3.93 9.01
N VAL A 135 -24.21 4.44 9.22
CA VAL A 135 -22.94 3.70 9.12
C VAL A 135 -22.04 4.10 10.29
N VAL A 136 -21.34 3.13 10.80
CA VAL A 136 -20.22 3.35 11.72
C VAL A 136 -19.04 2.53 11.20
N ARG A 137 -17.91 3.18 11.03
CA ARG A 137 -16.64 2.56 10.67
C ARG A 137 -15.61 2.86 11.75
N VAL A 138 -14.89 1.84 12.15
CA VAL A 138 -13.76 1.95 13.06
C VAL A 138 -12.52 1.50 12.28
N ASP A 139 -11.53 2.39 12.17
CA ASP A 139 -10.28 2.12 11.48
C ASP A 139 -9.11 2.23 12.48
N GLY A 140 -8.27 1.22 12.49
CA GLY A 140 -7.03 1.19 13.25
C GLY A 140 -5.82 1.19 12.32
N SER A 141 -4.77 1.95 12.65
CA SER A 141 -3.53 1.97 11.89
C SER A 141 -2.30 1.91 12.80
N SER A 142 -1.33 1.07 12.42
CA SER A 142 -0.05 0.97 13.12
C SER A 142 0.82 2.23 13.03
N ARG A 143 0.49 3.16 12.12
CA ARG A 143 1.20 4.44 11.93
C ARG A 143 0.75 5.52 12.91
N LEU A 144 -0.38 5.32 13.56
CA LEU A 144 -0.89 6.29 14.53
C LEU A 144 -0.12 6.20 15.85
N LYS A 145 -0.13 7.31 16.59
CA LYS A 145 0.57 7.43 17.88
C LYS A 145 0.06 6.39 18.88
N LYS A 146 0.98 5.82 19.67
CA LYS A 146 0.67 4.91 20.78
C LYS A 146 -0.41 5.50 21.70
N GLY A 147 -1.50 4.74 21.90
CA GLY A 147 -2.68 5.17 22.65
C GLY A 147 -3.87 5.65 21.80
N ASN A 148 -3.66 6.01 20.52
CA ASN A 148 -4.70 6.49 19.61
C ASN A 148 -4.68 5.72 18.28
N TYR A 149 -4.59 4.40 18.35
CA TYR A 149 -4.52 3.56 17.14
C TYR A 149 -5.81 3.46 16.35
N TYR A 150 -6.95 3.82 16.94
CA TYR A 150 -8.29 3.65 16.37
C TYR A 150 -9.00 4.97 16.21
N GLY A 151 -9.62 5.18 15.05
CA GLY A 151 -10.56 6.26 14.77
C GLY A 151 -11.95 5.70 14.50
N THR A 152 -12.99 6.38 14.99
CA THR A 152 -14.39 6.02 14.75
C THR A 152 -15.05 7.07 13.87
N PHE A 153 -15.67 6.62 12.79
CA PHE A 153 -16.26 7.47 11.76
C PHE A 153 -17.75 7.14 11.59
N PRO A 154 -18.65 7.83 12.32
CA PRO A 154 -20.07 7.71 12.11
C PRO A 154 -20.53 8.50 10.90
N GLY A 155 -21.53 7.99 10.19
CA GLY A 155 -22.15 8.67 9.07
C GLY A 155 -23.65 8.38 9.00
N VAL A 156 -24.42 9.38 8.60
CA VAL A 156 -25.87 9.27 8.37
C VAL A 156 -26.19 9.89 7.02
N SER A 157 -27.05 9.25 6.25
CA SER A 157 -27.60 9.83 5.04
C SER A 157 -29.10 9.59 4.92
N VAL A 158 -29.80 10.58 4.35
CA VAL A 158 -31.23 10.55 4.08
C VAL A 158 -31.43 10.80 2.59
N GLY A 159 -32.29 10.01 1.98
CA GLY A 159 -32.66 10.15 0.58
C GLY A 159 -34.18 10.14 0.40
N TRP A 160 -34.64 10.90 -0.57
CA TRP A 160 -36.05 10.96 -0.95
C TRP A 160 -36.17 10.77 -2.46
N ASN A 161 -36.95 9.76 -2.88
CA ASN A 161 -37.25 9.49 -4.27
C ASN A 161 -38.58 10.19 -4.65
N LEU A 162 -38.47 11.42 -5.08
CA LEU A 162 -39.62 12.26 -5.47
C LEU A 162 -40.49 11.63 -6.56
N HIS A 163 -39.88 10.94 -7.54
CA HIS A 163 -40.61 10.33 -8.67
C HIS A 163 -41.60 9.22 -8.24
N ASN A 164 -41.46 8.68 -7.06
CA ASN A 164 -42.36 7.67 -6.50
C ASN A 164 -43.51 8.27 -5.66
N GLU A 165 -43.58 9.59 -5.54
CA GLU A 165 -44.66 10.26 -4.84
C GLU A 165 -45.88 10.43 -5.70
N ASN A 166 -47.08 10.30 -5.11
CA ASN A 166 -48.35 10.35 -5.86
C ASN A 166 -48.58 11.71 -6.53
N PHE A 167 -48.07 12.81 -5.93
CA PHE A 167 -48.20 14.15 -6.52
C PHE A 167 -47.29 14.35 -7.75
N TYR A 168 -46.21 13.57 -7.87
CA TYR A 168 -45.31 13.64 -9.01
C TYR A 168 -45.80 12.84 -10.21
N GLN A 169 -46.52 11.73 -9.97
CA GLN A 169 -47.08 10.84 -10.99
C GLN A 169 -48.30 11.49 -11.68
N GLY A 170 -48.15 12.43 -12.49
CA GLY A 170 -49.23 13.17 -13.20
C GLY A 170 -48.81 14.58 -13.54
N THR A 171 -47.68 15.00 -13.09
CA THR A 171 -47.15 16.33 -13.37
C THR A 171 -46.42 16.33 -14.71
N PHE A 172 -46.50 17.42 -15.46
CA PHE A 172 -45.80 17.65 -16.73
C PHE A 172 -44.29 17.30 -16.69
N ILE A 173 -43.67 17.49 -15.53
CA ILE A 173 -42.25 17.20 -15.24
C ILE A 173 -41.94 15.69 -15.31
N SER A 174 -42.88 14.80 -14.92
CA SER A 174 -42.64 13.35 -14.94
C SER A 174 -42.46 12.83 -16.37
N LYS A 175 -43.07 13.50 -17.34
CA LYS A 175 -43.04 13.13 -18.76
C LYS A 175 -41.72 13.46 -19.45
N TYR A 176 -40.95 14.44 -18.91
CA TYR A 176 -39.67 14.87 -19.46
C TYR A 176 -38.43 14.22 -18.80
N LEU A 177 -38.55 13.73 -17.57
CA LEU A 177 -37.42 13.14 -16.83
C LEU A 177 -37.38 11.61 -16.81
N SER A 178 -38.35 10.95 -17.44
CA SER A 178 -38.42 9.49 -17.58
C SER A 178 -38.03 8.96 -18.98
N SER A 179 -37.41 9.83 -19.81
CA SER A 179 -36.83 9.45 -21.10
C SER A 179 -35.41 9.01 -20.98
#